data_14dd77fd5d5ddefb3baea4aa550a68f9
#
_entry.id   14dd77fd5d5ddefb3baea4aa550a68f9
#
_cell.length_a   1.000
_cell.length_b   1.000
_cell.length_c   1.000
_cell.angle_alpha   90.00
_cell.angle_beta   90.00
_cell.angle_gamma   90.00
#
_symmetry.space_group_name_H-M   'P 1'
#
loop_
_entity.id
_entity.type
_entity.pdbx_description
1 polymer ?
#
loop_
_entity_poly.entity_id
_entity_poly.type
_entity_poly.pdbx_seq_one_letter_code
_entity_poly.pdbx_strand_id
1 'polypeptide(L)'
;MTALPPITVSTLDRDRLYALLEKHRGDEEVVDHLYDELDRAHYLAPDAMPDTVVQLNSRARFLHEDSGKTHELVLCLPTEVGAGEDRLSILSPVGAALLGLGVGDTIEWPSKGKTLHLTLIAVTPA
;
A
#
# COMPACT_ATOMS: atom_id res chain seq x y z
N MET A 1 -4.10 7.63 -20.62
CA MET A 1 -4.40 7.36 -19.20
C MET A 1 -3.87 5.99 -18.82
N THR A 2 -3.00 5.92 -17.85
CA THR A 2 -2.41 4.66 -17.41
C THR A 2 -3.35 3.99 -16.42
N ALA A 3 -3.72 2.74 -16.70
CA ALA A 3 -4.52 1.97 -15.76
C ALA A 3 -3.68 1.59 -14.55
N LEU A 4 -4.28 1.64 -13.35
CA LEU A 4 -3.62 1.15 -12.15
C LEU A 4 -3.46 -0.38 -12.24
N PRO A 5 -2.34 -0.94 -11.78
CA PRO A 5 -2.17 -2.39 -11.80
C PRO A 5 -3.20 -3.06 -10.89
N PRO A 6 -3.59 -4.31 -11.19
CA PRO A 6 -4.47 -5.05 -10.30
C PRO A 6 -3.79 -5.27 -8.95
N ILE A 7 -4.56 -5.23 -7.88
CA ILE A 7 -4.05 -5.47 -6.54
C ILE A 7 -4.72 -6.67 -5.90
N THR A 8 -4.01 -7.33 -5.00
CA THR A 8 -4.51 -8.47 -4.24
C THR A 8 -4.41 -8.15 -2.75
N VAL A 9 -5.50 -8.32 -2.03
CA VAL A 9 -5.59 -7.96 -0.60
C VAL A 9 -6.16 -9.16 0.16
N SER A 10 -5.63 -9.43 1.36
CA SER A 10 -6.22 -10.48 2.18
C SER A 10 -7.55 -10.01 2.77
N THR A 11 -8.44 -10.95 3.02
CA THR A 11 -9.73 -10.64 3.65
C THR A 11 -9.54 -10.07 5.06
N LEU A 12 -8.48 -10.47 5.76
CA LEU A 12 -8.15 -9.93 7.08
C LEU A 12 -7.75 -8.46 6.98
N ASP A 13 -6.87 -8.12 6.04
CA ASP A 13 -6.44 -6.74 5.84
C ASP A 13 -7.60 -5.87 5.36
N ARG A 14 -8.47 -6.41 4.50
CA ARG A 14 -9.68 -5.71 4.08
C ARG A 14 -10.51 -5.27 5.29
N ASP A 15 -10.76 -6.17 6.22
CA ASP A 15 -11.58 -5.87 7.38
C ASP A 15 -10.91 -4.84 8.29
N ARG A 16 -9.59 -4.94 8.47
CA ARG A 16 -8.82 -3.97 9.24
C ARG A 16 -8.86 -2.58 8.60
N LEU A 17 -8.74 -2.53 7.27
CA LEU A 17 -8.72 -1.26 6.55
C LEU A 17 -10.09 -0.58 6.55
N TYR A 18 -11.17 -1.32 6.35
CA TYR A 18 -12.51 -0.73 6.44
C TYR A 18 -12.78 -0.19 7.84
N ALA A 19 -12.41 -0.92 8.89
CA ALA A 19 -12.57 -0.44 10.26
C ALA A 19 -11.77 0.84 10.52
N LEU A 20 -10.55 0.91 9.99
CA LEU A 20 -9.71 2.11 10.09
C LEU A 20 -10.34 3.30 9.35
N LEU A 21 -10.77 3.08 8.10
CA LEU A 21 -11.28 4.16 7.27
C LEU A 21 -12.59 4.73 7.80
N GLU A 22 -13.44 3.91 8.40
CA GLU A 22 -14.69 4.38 9.02
C GLU A 22 -14.44 5.34 10.17
N LYS A 23 -13.34 5.17 10.89
CA LYS A 23 -13.02 5.98 12.07
C LYS A 23 -12.11 7.16 11.75
N HIS A 24 -11.42 7.10 10.63
CA HIS A 24 -10.41 8.10 10.31
C HIS A 24 -11.00 9.24 9.50
N ARG A 25 -10.72 10.47 9.95
CA ARG A 25 -11.13 11.68 9.26
C ARG A 25 -9.91 12.58 9.09
N GLY A 26 -8.98 12.13 8.27
CA GLY A 26 -7.75 12.87 8.02
C GLY A 26 -7.67 13.32 6.58
N ASP A 27 -6.69 12.82 5.87
CA ASP A 27 -6.45 13.12 4.47
C ASP A 27 -7.52 12.43 3.61
N GLU A 28 -8.54 13.17 3.19
CA GLU A 28 -9.65 12.63 2.42
C GLU A 28 -9.20 12.05 1.08
N GLU A 29 -8.17 12.63 0.46
CA GLU A 29 -7.65 12.12 -0.81
C GLU A 29 -7.12 10.70 -0.66
N VAL A 30 -6.32 10.43 0.38
CA VAL A 30 -5.80 9.09 0.63
C VAL A 30 -6.92 8.12 1.01
N VAL A 31 -7.85 8.56 1.85
CA VAL A 31 -9.00 7.73 2.27
C VAL A 31 -9.85 7.34 1.05
N ASP A 32 -10.15 8.29 0.18
CA ASP A 32 -10.92 8.01 -1.03
C ASP A 32 -10.18 7.04 -1.96
N HIS A 33 -8.88 7.22 -2.14
CA HIS A 33 -8.09 6.31 -2.95
C HIS A 33 -8.06 4.89 -2.37
N LEU A 34 -7.99 4.76 -1.04
CA LEU A 34 -8.03 3.45 -0.40
C LEU A 34 -9.38 2.77 -0.59
N TYR A 35 -10.48 3.50 -0.50
CA TYR A 35 -11.79 2.92 -0.79
C TYR A 35 -11.87 2.44 -2.23
N ASP A 36 -11.38 3.22 -3.20
CA ASP A 36 -11.35 2.82 -4.60
C ASP A 36 -10.49 1.56 -4.81
N GLU A 37 -9.33 1.49 -4.15
CA GLU A 37 -8.46 0.33 -4.22
C GLU A 37 -9.14 -0.92 -3.64
N LEU A 38 -9.83 -0.79 -2.51
CA LEU A 38 -10.54 -1.89 -1.89
C LEU A 38 -11.71 -2.37 -2.74
N ASP A 39 -12.37 -1.46 -3.47
CA ASP A 39 -13.47 -1.83 -4.36
C ASP A 39 -13.01 -2.66 -5.56
N ARG A 40 -11.81 -2.41 -6.06
CA ARG A 40 -11.28 -3.12 -7.25
C ARG A 40 -10.35 -4.27 -6.91
N ALA A 41 -10.00 -4.45 -5.64
CA ALA A 41 -9.04 -5.47 -5.23
C ALA A 41 -9.56 -6.90 -5.45
N HIS A 42 -8.63 -7.79 -5.75
CA HIS A 42 -8.90 -9.23 -5.72
C HIS A 42 -8.63 -9.72 -4.29
N TYR A 43 -9.57 -10.45 -3.71
CA TYR A 43 -9.46 -10.88 -2.31
C TYR A 43 -9.14 -12.36 -2.19
N LEU A 44 -8.21 -12.67 -1.29
CA LEU A 44 -7.83 -14.05 -0.95
C LEU A 44 -7.80 -14.20 0.56
N ALA A 45 -7.95 -15.44 1.02
CA ALA A 45 -7.77 -15.75 2.44
C ALA A 45 -6.31 -15.44 2.85
N PRO A 46 -6.07 -15.08 4.13
CA PRO A 46 -4.71 -14.73 4.56
C PRO A 46 -3.66 -15.79 4.29
N ASP A 47 -4.00 -17.06 4.44
CA ASP A 47 -3.09 -18.18 4.20
C ASP A 47 -2.90 -18.51 2.71
N ALA A 48 -3.72 -17.91 1.84
CA ALA A 48 -3.60 -18.07 0.38
C ALA A 48 -2.88 -16.91 -0.29
N MET A 49 -2.44 -15.90 0.46
CA MET A 49 -1.79 -14.72 -0.10
C MET A 49 -0.40 -15.04 -0.63
N PRO A 50 -0.05 -14.59 -1.86
CA PRO A 50 1.31 -14.74 -2.38
C PRO A 50 2.31 -13.96 -1.53
N ASP A 51 3.53 -14.50 -1.39
CA ASP A 51 4.61 -13.83 -0.66
C ASP A 51 5.17 -12.61 -1.42
N THR A 52 4.81 -12.45 -2.69
CA THR A 52 5.30 -11.38 -3.56
C THR A 52 4.37 -10.16 -3.60
N VAL A 53 3.34 -10.13 -2.76
CA VAL A 53 2.35 -9.05 -2.73
C VAL A 53 2.45 -8.30 -1.40
N VAL A 54 2.39 -6.97 -1.46
CA VAL A 54 2.46 -6.12 -0.26
C VAL A 54 1.18 -6.24 0.56
N GLN A 55 1.34 -6.64 1.81
CA GLN A 55 0.26 -6.72 2.80
C GLN A 55 0.59 -5.80 3.97
N LEU A 56 -0.36 -5.61 4.88
CA LEU A 56 -0.05 -4.95 6.14
C LEU A 56 1.02 -5.75 6.88
N ASN A 57 2.02 -5.04 7.40
CA ASN A 57 3.20 -5.58 8.08
C ASN A 57 4.24 -6.25 7.16
N SER A 58 4.03 -6.24 5.84
CA SER A 58 5.06 -6.64 4.90
C SER A 58 6.15 -5.58 4.83
N ARG A 59 7.41 -6.04 4.66
CA ARG A 59 8.52 -5.14 4.35
C ARG A 59 8.61 -5.04 2.83
N ALA A 60 8.48 -3.83 2.30
CA ALA A 60 8.50 -3.57 0.87
C ALA A 60 9.73 -2.76 0.49
N ARG A 61 10.44 -3.22 -0.54
CA ARG A 61 11.51 -2.45 -1.17
C ARG A 61 10.98 -1.91 -2.48
N PHE A 62 11.05 -0.62 -2.68
CA PHE A 62 10.51 0.01 -3.86
C PHE A 62 11.43 1.13 -4.37
N LEU A 63 11.38 1.35 -5.69
CA LEU A 63 12.07 2.43 -6.35
C LEU A 63 11.12 3.61 -6.50
N HIS A 64 11.53 4.78 -6.02
CA HIS A 64 10.85 6.03 -6.30
C HIS A 64 11.50 6.59 -7.56
N GLU A 65 10.84 6.42 -8.70
CA GLU A 65 11.46 6.67 -10.00
C GLU A 65 11.88 8.13 -10.21
N ASP A 66 11.11 9.08 -9.69
CA ASP A 66 11.40 10.50 -9.88
C ASP A 66 12.72 10.92 -9.22
N SER A 67 13.06 10.32 -8.08
CA SER A 67 14.31 10.62 -7.37
C SER A 67 15.43 9.63 -7.67
N GLY A 68 15.09 8.47 -8.24
CA GLY A 68 16.03 7.38 -8.47
C GLY A 68 16.46 6.66 -7.19
N LYS A 69 15.79 6.94 -6.07
CA LYS A 69 16.14 6.34 -4.77
C LYS A 69 15.30 5.10 -4.48
N THR A 70 15.94 4.14 -3.83
CA THR A 70 15.28 2.92 -3.35
C THR A 70 15.01 3.05 -1.87
N HIS A 71 13.82 2.66 -1.46
CA HIS A 71 13.41 2.65 -0.04
C HIS A 71 12.98 1.27 0.37
N GLU A 72 13.13 0.94 1.65
CA GLU A 72 12.65 -0.30 2.22
C GLU A 72 11.93 0.02 3.53
N LEU A 73 10.63 -0.22 3.58
CA LEU A 73 9.77 0.17 4.70
C LEU A 73 8.76 -0.94 4.99
N VAL A 74 8.29 -0.98 6.24
CA VAL A 74 7.21 -1.89 6.65
C VAL A 74 5.90 -1.13 6.59
N LEU A 75 4.96 -1.62 5.79
CA LEU A 75 3.62 -1.04 5.68
C LEU A 75 2.82 -1.41 6.92
N CYS A 76 2.24 -0.43 7.61
CA CYS A 76 1.54 -0.69 8.85
C CYS A 76 0.34 0.23 9.05
N LEU A 77 -0.46 -0.08 10.06
CA LEU A 77 -1.54 0.81 10.50
C LEU A 77 -0.95 2.05 11.16
N PRO A 78 -1.67 3.20 11.15
CA PRO A 78 -1.14 4.45 11.73
C PRO A 78 -0.71 4.32 13.19
N THR A 79 -1.41 3.49 13.97
CA THR A 79 -1.09 3.29 15.38
C THR A 79 0.21 2.51 15.60
N GLU A 80 0.74 1.89 14.56
CA GLU A 80 1.94 1.06 14.64
C GLU A 80 3.20 1.75 14.14
N VAL A 81 3.08 2.97 13.61
CA VAL A 81 4.22 3.71 13.04
C VAL A 81 5.34 3.91 14.07
N GLY A 82 4.99 4.17 15.32
CA GLY A 82 5.97 4.38 16.39
C GLY A 82 6.69 3.13 16.87
N ALA A 83 6.32 1.94 16.39
CA ALA A 83 6.90 0.68 16.85
C ALA A 83 8.27 0.37 16.23
N GLY A 84 8.73 1.17 15.27
CA GLY A 84 10.02 0.99 14.61
C GLY A 84 10.34 2.15 13.68
N GLU A 85 11.61 2.27 13.30
CA GLU A 85 12.05 3.38 12.46
C GLU A 85 11.66 3.23 10.99
N ASP A 86 11.52 2.00 10.51
CA ASP A 86 11.28 1.69 9.10
C ASP A 86 9.80 1.49 8.79
N ARG A 87 8.92 2.18 9.50
CA ARG A 87 7.49 1.96 9.34
C ARG A 87 6.82 3.07 8.53
N LEU A 88 5.92 2.66 7.65
CA LEU A 88 5.19 3.55 6.76
C LEU A 88 3.69 3.33 6.96
N SER A 89 2.97 4.40 7.30
CA SER A 89 1.52 4.31 7.50
C SER A 89 0.79 4.02 6.19
N ILE A 90 -0.21 3.14 6.25
CA ILE A 90 -1.13 2.90 5.13
C ILE A 90 -1.88 4.18 4.73
N LEU A 91 -2.00 5.15 5.63
CA LEU A 91 -2.65 6.42 5.34
C LEU A 91 -1.73 7.44 4.68
N SER A 92 -0.43 7.15 4.52
CA SER A 92 0.43 7.99 3.71
C SER A 92 0.17 7.73 2.23
N PRO A 93 0.42 8.71 1.33
CA PRO A 93 0.24 8.49 -0.10
C PRO A 93 1.05 7.31 -0.65
N VAL A 94 2.30 7.18 -0.23
CA VAL A 94 3.17 6.07 -0.67
C VAL A 94 2.66 4.75 -0.10
N GLY A 95 2.25 4.71 1.16
CA GLY A 95 1.70 3.49 1.77
C GLY A 95 0.45 3.01 1.07
N ALA A 96 -0.48 3.93 0.77
CA ALA A 96 -1.70 3.60 0.05
C ALA A 96 -1.39 3.09 -1.36
N ALA A 97 -0.38 3.65 -2.02
CA ALA A 97 0.02 3.22 -3.36
C ALA A 97 0.64 1.82 -3.37
N LEU A 98 1.33 1.43 -2.31
CA LEU A 98 2.00 0.13 -2.23
C LEU A 98 1.07 -1.04 -1.91
N LEU A 99 -0.04 -0.79 -1.25
CA LEU A 99 -0.94 -1.86 -0.82
C LEU A 99 -1.37 -2.75 -1.98
N GLY A 100 -1.15 -4.05 -1.85
CA GLY A 100 -1.61 -5.03 -2.82
C GLY A 100 -0.79 -5.15 -4.09
N LEU A 101 0.28 -4.36 -4.25
CA LEU A 101 1.15 -4.48 -5.41
C LEU A 101 1.95 -5.77 -5.35
N GLY A 102 2.20 -6.35 -6.53
CA GLY A 102 3.11 -7.48 -6.69
C GLY A 102 4.50 -7.03 -7.10
N VAL A 103 5.51 -7.85 -6.81
CA VAL A 103 6.89 -7.59 -7.24
C VAL A 103 6.93 -7.41 -8.75
N GLY A 104 7.57 -6.35 -9.21
CA GLY A 104 7.66 -5.99 -10.63
C GLY A 104 6.60 -5.01 -11.10
N ASP A 105 5.56 -4.76 -10.29
CA ASP A 105 4.53 -3.79 -10.66
C ASP A 105 5.05 -2.37 -10.53
N THR A 106 4.62 -1.53 -11.47
CA THR A 106 4.85 -0.08 -11.42
C THR A 106 3.50 0.60 -11.28
N ILE A 107 3.41 1.59 -10.40
CA ILE A 107 2.18 2.34 -10.19
C ILE A 107 2.44 3.83 -10.33
N GLU A 108 1.49 4.51 -10.98
CA GLU A 108 1.40 5.97 -10.97
C GLU A 108 0.27 6.35 -10.02
N TRP A 109 0.61 7.07 -8.96
CA TRP A 109 -0.33 7.40 -7.90
C TRP A 109 -0.44 8.91 -7.73
N PRO A 110 -1.63 9.49 -7.90
CA PRO A 110 -1.81 10.93 -7.71
C PRO A 110 -1.71 11.29 -6.24
N SER A 111 -0.97 12.35 -5.94
CA SER A 111 -0.81 12.86 -4.58
C SER A 111 -0.57 14.36 -4.60
N LYS A 112 -1.52 15.12 -4.08
CA LYS A 112 -1.41 16.58 -3.88
C LYS A 112 -0.93 17.34 -5.11
N GLY A 113 -1.55 17.06 -6.25
CA GLY A 113 -1.20 17.71 -7.52
C GLY A 113 0.03 17.17 -8.21
N LYS A 114 0.67 16.15 -7.64
CA LYS A 114 1.81 15.47 -8.22
C LYS A 114 1.47 14.01 -8.49
N THR A 115 2.26 13.36 -9.31
CA THR A 115 2.14 11.93 -9.55
C THR A 115 3.37 11.21 -9.02
N LEU A 116 3.15 10.25 -8.12
CA LEU A 116 4.21 9.37 -7.65
C LEU A 116 4.39 8.23 -8.63
N HIS A 117 5.64 7.92 -8.97
CA HIS A 117 5.99 6.79 -9.83
C HIS A 117 6.80 5.80 -9.00
N LEU A 118 6.21 4.67 -8.68
CA LEU A 118 6.81 3.66 -7.79
C LEU A 118 6.88 2.32 -8.51
N THR A 119 8.01 1.63 -8.37
CA THR A 119 8.18 0.26 -8.84
C THR A 119 8.52 -0.63 -7.65
N LEU A 120 7.73 -1.67 -7.42
CA LEU A 120 7.98 -2.60 -6.33
C LEU A 120 9.08 -3.58 -6.72
N ILE A 121 10.15 -3.63 -5.93
CA ILE A 121 11.34 -4.44 -6.22
C ILE A 121 11.29 -5.77 -5.48
N ALA A 122 10.94 -5.74 -4.20
CA ALA A 122 10.94 -6.94 -3.35
C ALA A 122 9.97 -6.79 -2.19
N VAL A 123 9.46 -7.91 -1.72
CA VAL A 123 8.57 -7.98 -0.55
C VAL A 123 9.06 -9.08 0.37
N THR A 124 9.11 -8.77 1.67
CA THR A 124 9.33 -9.76 2.72
C THR A 124 8.08 -9.83 3.57
N PRO A 125 7.39 -10.97 3.64
CA PRO A 125 6.17 -11.09 4.46
C PRO A 125 6.45 -10.85 5.93
N ALA A 126 5.39 -10.52 6.66
CA ALA A 126 5.47 -10.26 8.08
C ALA A 126 5.93 -11.49 8.87
#